data_8fde23fcb20fb6ea924f889b48cd40e2
#
_entry.id   8fde23fcb20fb6ea924f889b48cd40e2
#
_cell.length_a   1.000
_cell.length_b   1.000
_cell.length_c   1.000
_cell.angle_alpha   90.00
_cell.angle_beta   90.00
_cell.angle_gamma   90.00
#
_symmetry.space_group_name_H-M   'P 1'
#
loop_
_entity.id
_entity.type
_entity.pdbx_description
1 polymer ?
#
loop_
_entity_poly.entity_id
_entity_poly.type
_entity_poly.pdbx_seq_one_letter_code
_entity_poly.pdbx_strand_id
1 'polypeptide(L)'
;MDKERRLVIIAIAAVVVAAVTTFFITPSQTTLPIPEPRQKTENGTGSGIQVVADNLEVPWALDIAPDGRIFFTERTGAIRIIDASGKLLQDPAAYINVKQNGEAGLLGLALHPNFAENHLLYIYQTYTNGSGGFNKVLQLKEKNNKIIESKLIIDGIPAADRNDGGRIKFGPDGKLYIATGDANQPNLAQNAQSLAGKILRLNPDSSIPNDNPFPGSPIYSYGHRNVQGLAWDPITRQMYASEHGAEGNDEINLIKPGANYGWPIEECNAEKFEKPIVCFNPAIAPSGITFASLDRLGYKGEILLAALRGEQLRVIDLQSHVQKTALTGYGRIRDVIEAPDGSVYVTTSNKDGRAIPEQADDKILKINKP
;
A
#
# COMPACT_ATOMS: atom_id res chain seq x y z
N MET A 1 85.63 -44.27 11.38
CA MET A 1 85.41 -45.33 12.39
C MET A 1 84.56 -44.65 13.48
N ASP A 2 83.38 -45.01 13.77
CA ASP A 2 82.73 -46.28 13.66
C ASP A 2 81.22 -46.11 13.90
N LYS A 3 80.49 -46.92 13.12
CA LYS A 3 79.27 -47.63 13.37
C LYS A 3 78.04 -46.94 13.99
N GLU A 4 77.16 -46.84 13.11
CA GLU A 4 75.70 -46.84 13.26
C GLU A 4 75.15 -47.74 14.36
N ARG A 5 74.16 -47.21 15.09
CA ARG A 5 73.15 -48.06 15.72
C ARG A 5 71.79 -47.55 15.26
N ARG A 6 71.17 -48.37 14.41
CA ARG A 6 69.76 -48.24 14.02
C ARG A 6 68.91 -48.61 15.20
N LEU A 7 68.11 -47.70 15.68
CA LEU A 7 67.02 -48.00 16.56
C LEU A 7 65.73 -48.11 15.73
N VAL A 8 65.20 -49.34 15.71
CA VAL A 8 63.89 -49.59 15.10
C VAL A 8 62.83 -49.20 16.10
N ILE A 9 62.10 -48.10 15.86
CA ILE A 9 60.89 -47.74 16.61
C ILE A 9 59.72 -48.33 15.88
N ILE A 10 59.07 -49.34 16.48
CA ILE A 10 57.77 -49.87 16.04
C ILE A 10 56.71 -48.88 16.44
N ALA A 11 56.17 -48.13 15.47
CA ALA A 11 55.01 -47.26 15.72
C ALA A 11 53.75 -48.14 15.63
N ILE A 12 53.06 -48.35 16.72
CA ILE A 12 51.73 -48.94 16.77
C ILE A 12 50.75 -47.86 16.31
N ALA A 13 50.21 -47.98 15.09
CA ALA A 13 49.16 -47.15 14.61
C ALA A 13 47.85 -47.57 15.21
N ALA A 14 47.35 -46.84 16.23
CA ALA A 14 46.00 -46.95 16.70
C ALA A 14 45.05 -46.30 15.67
N VAL A 15 44.30 -47.08 14.96
CA VAL A 15 43.21 -46.58 14.07
C VAL A 15 42.03 -46.19 14.95
N VAL A 16 41.90 -44.90 15.20
CA VAL A 16 40.67 -44.32 15.77
C VAL A 16 39.67 -44.16 14.66
N VAL A 17 38.71 -45.05 14.53
CA VAL A 17 37.55 -44.88 13.66
C VAL A 17 36.64 -43.84 14.32
N ALA A 18 36.76 -42.60 13.91
CA ALA A 18 35.78 -41.57 14.25
C ALA A 18 34.54 -41.80 13.36
N ALA A 19 33.48 -42.29 13.94
CA ALA A 19 32.17 -42.32 13.30
C ALA A 19 31.67 -40.87 13.17
N VAL A 20 31.83 -40.27 12.02
CA VAL A 20 31.20 -38.98 11.65
C VAL A 20 29.72 -39.26 11.38
N THR A 21 28.89 -39.09 12.41
CA THR A 21 27.44 -39.00 12.25
C THR A 21 27.13 -37.68 11.61
N THR A 22 27.00 -37.68 10.28
CA THR A 22 26.45 -36.55 9.53
C THR A 22 24.97 -36.43 9.89
N PHE A 23 24.66 -35.49 10.78
CA PHE A 23 23.28 -35.01 10.92
C PHE A 23 22.90 -34.27 9.66
N PHE A 24 22.14 -34.90 8.79
CA PHE A 24 21.38 -34.18 7.77
C PHE A 24 20.30 -33.37 8.49
N ILE A 25 20.59 -32.08 8.72
CA ILE A 25 19.56 -31.11 9.08
C ILE A 25 18.75 -30.92 7.80
N THR A 26 17.67 -31.69 7.64
CA THR A 26 16.64 -31.35 6.67
C THR A 26 16.07 -30.00 7.10
N PRO A 27 16.06 -28.97 6.21
CA PRO A 27 15.38 -27.74 6.53
C PRO A 27 13.91 -28.09 6.78
N SER A 28 13.46 -27.88 8.02
CA SER A 28 12.05 -27.95 8.37
C SER A 28 11.35 -26.94 7.45
N GLN A 29 10.62 -27.45 6.45
CA GLN A 29 9.68 -26.62 5.73
C GLN A 29 8.61 -26.22 6.75
N THR A 30 8.73 -25.02 7.28
CA THR A 30 7.65 -24.37 8.03
C THR A 30 6.55 -24.14 6.99
N THR A 31 5.68 -25.13 6.85
CA THR A 31 4.42 -24.92 6.13
C THR A 31 3.68 -23.83 6.89
N LEU A 32 3.54 -22.67 6.26
CA LEU A 32 2.64 -21.63 6.76
C LEU A 32 1.29 -22.31 7.01
N PRO A 33 0.65 -22.08 8.16
CA PRO A 33 -0.65 -22.66 8.43
C PRO A 33 -1.59 -22.30 7.27
N ILE A 34 -2.20 -23.32 6.67
CA ILE A 34 -3.27 -23.14 5.69
C ILE A 34 -4.33 -22.30 6.41
N PRO A 35 -4.75 -21.15 5.86
CA PRO A 35 -5.82 -20.37 6.45
C PRO A 35 -7.04 -21.26 6.63
N GLU A 36 -7.58 -21.33 7.85
CA GLU A 36 -8.84 -22.03 8.04
C GLU A 36 -9.91 -21.43 7.12
N PRO A 37 -10.80 -22.24 6.55
CA PRO A 37 -11.88 -21.73 5.73
C PRO A 37 -12.68 -20.72 6.55
N ARG A 38 -12.88 -19.52 5.99
CA ARG A 38 -13.68 -18.48 6.64
C ARG A 38 -14.99 -19.08 7.11
N GLN A 39 -15.28 -18.93 8.39
CA GLN A 39 -16.63 -19.25 8.88
C GLN A 39 -17.60 -18.37 8.09
N LYS A 40 -18.49 -19.00 7.33
CA LYS A 40 -19.61 -18.29 6.70
C LYS A 40 -20.38 -17.60 7.82
N THR A 41 -20.15 -16.32 8.02
CA THR A 41 -21.18 -15.49 8.61
C THR A 41 -22.30 -15.51 7.59
N GLU A 42 -23.42 -16.14 7.93
CA GLU A 42 -24.65 -16.09 7.15
C GLU A 42 -24.84 -14.64 6.72
N ASN A 43 -25.28 -14.45 5.47
CA ASN A 43 -25.65 -13.17 4.91
C ASN A 43 -26.34 -12.33 5.98
N GLY A 44 -25.55 -11.53 6.68
CA GLY A 44 -26.08 -10.59 7.63
C GLY A 44 -26.90 -9.57 6.85
N THR A 45 -28.19 -9.83 6.75
CA THR A 45 -29.22 -8.79 6.54
C THR A 45 -29.29 -7.93 7.81
N GLY A 46 -28.14 -7.68 8.43
CA GLY A 46 -27.85 -6.75 9.49
C GLY A 46 -27.31 -5.48 8.89
N SER A 47 -28.24 -4.59 8.58
CA SER A 47 -28.09 -3.14 8.67
C SER A 47 -26.76 -2.54 8.21
N GLY A 48 -26.73 -2.01 7.00
CA GLY A 48 -25.78 -0.98 6.64
C GLY A 48 -24.65 -1.34 5.67
N ILE A 49 -24.45 -2.59 5.26
CA ILE A 49 -23.43 -2.95 4.26
C ILE A 49 -24.10 -3.34 2.94
N GLN A 50 -23.69 -2.69 1.85
CA GLN A 50 -24.15 -2.95 0.51
C GLN A 50 -22.98 -3.33 -0.39
N VAL A 51 -23.10 -4.44 -1.15
CA VAL A 51 -22.19 -4.73 -2.26
C VAL A 51 -22.57 -3.82 -3.43
N VAL A 52 -21.64 -2.94 -3.82
CA VAL A 52 -21.83 -1.99 -4.93
C VAL A 52 -21.34 -2.58 -6.25
N ALA A 53 -20.24 -3.31 -6.20
CA ALA A 53 -19.69 -4.04 -7.33
C ALA A 53 -18.97 -5.29 -6.82
N ASP A 54 -18.96 -6.34 -7.63
CA ASP A 54 -18.30 -7.61 -7.36
C ASP A 54 -17.58 -8.16 -8.60
N ASN A 55 -16.95 -9.33 -8.48
CA ASN A 55 -16.16 -9.97 -9.54
C ASN A 55 -15.07 -9.05 -10.11
N LEU A 56 -14.45 -8.23 -9.27
CA LEU A 56 -13.40 -7.29 -9.65
C LEU A 56 -12.01 -7.96 -9.63
N GLU A 57 -11.03 -7.32 -10.28
CA GLU A 57 -9.66 -7.81 -10.38
C GLU A 57 -8.68 -6.96 -9.54
N VAL A 58 -8.71 -7.16 -8.21
CA VAL A 58 -7.92 -6.41 -7.23
C VAL A 58 -8.13 -4.90 -7.36
N PRO A 59 -9.34 -4.38 -7.02
CA PRO A 59 -9.60 -2.94 -7.01
C PRO A 59 -8.67 -2.26 -6.00
N TRP A 60 -7.70 -1.47 -6.54
CA TRP A 60 -6.58 -1.01 -5.73
C TRP A 60 -6.81 0.34 -5.07
N ALA A 61 -7.38 1.29 -5.80
CA ALA A 61 -7.72 2.63 -5.30
C ALA A 61 -9.04 3.08 -5.88
N LEU A 62 -9.78 3.87 -5.11
CA LEU A 62 -11.02 4.48 -5.57
C LEU A 62 -11.09 5.96 -5.18
N ASP A 63 -11.80 6.76 -5.98
CA ASP A 63 -12.12 8.15 -5.69
C ASP A 63 -13.51 8.51 -6.23
N ILE A 64 -14.17 9.49 -5.59
CA ILE A 64 -15.56 9.85 -5.87
C ILE A 64 -15.60 11.22 -6.52
N ALA A 65 -16.14 11.28 -7.74
CA ALA A 65 -16.33 12.52 -8.47
C ALA A 65 -17.49 13.36 -7.89
N PRO A 66 -17.45 14.69 -8.06
CA PRO A 66 -18.53 15.56 -7.59
C PRO A 66 -19.92 15.26 -8.17
N ASP A 67 -19.99 14.58 -9.33
CA ASP A 67 -21.21 14.14 -9.96
C ASP A 67 -21.74 12.78 -9.42
N GLY A 68 -21.06 12.20 -8.42
CA GLY A 68 -21.43 10.96 -7.76
C GLY A 68 -20.88 9.70 -8.42
N ARG A 69 -20.16 9.80 -9.55
CA ARG A 69 -19.46 8.65 -10.14
C ARG A 69 -18.28 8.24 -9.26
N ILE A 70 -18.03 6.92 -9.18
CA ILE A 70 -16.85 6.37 -8.50
C ILE A 70 -15.88 5.87 -9.56
N PHE A 71 -14.68 6.41 -9.57
CA PHE A 71 -13.58 5.93 -10.40
C PHE A 71 -12.70 5.02 -9.56
N PHE A 72 -12.27 3.90 -10.14
CA PHE A 72 -11.34 3.01 -9.45
C PHE A 72 -10.41 2.30 -10.42
N THR A 73 -9.26 1.89 -9.90
CA THR A 73 -8.27 1.10 -10.63
C THR A 73 -8.41 -0.36 -10.27
N GLU A 74 -8.27 -1.24 -11.26
CA GLU A 74 -7.97 -2.65 -11.06
C GLU A 74 -6.48 -2.89 -11.33
N ARG A 75 -5.79 -3.60 -10.44
CA ARG A 75 -4.33 -3.81 -10.53
C ARG A 75 -3.87 -4.37 -11.87
N THR A 76 -4.75 -5.08 -12.57
CA THR A 76 -4.54 -5.65 -13.90
C THR A 76 -4.44 -4.62 -15.03
N GLY A 77 -4.81 -3.34 -14.75
CA GLY A 77 -4.66 -2.23 -15.70
C GLY A 77 -5.96 -1.54 -16.10
N ALA A 78 -7.12 -2.00 -15.64
CA ALA A 78 -8.38 -1.36 -15.98
C ALA A 78 -8.66 -0.15 -15.08
N ILE A 79 -9.13 0.95 -15.69
CA ILE A 79 -9.79 2.05 -14.98
C ILE A 79 -11.28 1.86 -15.16
N ARG A 80 -12.00 1.66 -14.06
CA ARG A 80 -13.43 1.36 -14.05
C ARG A 80 -14.24 2.49 -13.45
N ILE A 81 -15.51 2.54 -13.79
CA ILE A 81 -16.45 3.55 -13.31
C ILE A 81 -17.74 2.87 -12.81
N ILE A 82 -18.15 3.25 -11.61
CA ILE A 82 -19.53 3.07 -11.14
C ILE A 82 -20.24 4.39 -11.37
N ASP A 83 -21.36 4.38 -12.06
CA ASP A 83 -22.13 5.59 -12.36
C ASP A 83 -22.83 6.17 -11.12
N ALA A 84 -23.38 7.36 -11.23
CA ALA A 84 -24.06 8.04 -10.12
C ALA A 84 -25.33 7.30 -9.62
N SER A 85 -25.84 6.33 -10.39
CA SER A 85 -26.94 5.46 -9.95
C SER A 85 -26.45 4.25 -9.12
N GLY A 86 -25.12 4.08 -8.99
CA GLY A 86 -24.48 2.96 -8.29
C GLY A 86 -24.27 1.73 -9.17
N LYS A 87 -24.37 1.85 -10.50
CA LYS A 87 -24.21 0.74 -11.43
C LYS A 87 -22.77 0.73 -11.99
N LEU A 88 -22.11 -0.42 -11.90
CA LEU A 88 -20.83 -0.66 -12.57
C LEU A 88 -21.02 -0.63 -14.09
N LEU A 89 -20.27 0.26 -14.76
CA LEU A 89 -20.28 0.31 -16.23
C LEU A 89 -19.59 -0.94 -16.79
N GLN A 90 -20.18 -1.51 -17.84
CA GLN A 90 -19.68 -2.73 -18.46
C GLN A 90 -18.26 -2.52 -19.02
N ASP A 91 -18.08 -1.45 -19.78
CA ASP A 91 -16.80 -1.14 -20.41
C ASP A 91 -15.94 -0.28 -19.49
N PRO A 92 -14.65 -0.62 -19.29
CA PRO A 92 -13.70 0.25 -18.62
C PRO A 92 -13.55 1.60 -19.33
N ALA A 93 -13.19 2.63 -18.55
CA ALA A 93 -12.83 3.94 -19.11
C ALA A 93 -11.55 3.86 -19.93
N ALA A 94 -10.62 2.99 -19.52
CA ALA A 94 -9.41 2.64 -20.27
C ALA A 94 -8.82 1.33 -19.75
N TYR A 95 -7.98 0.71 -20.59
CA TYR A 95 -6.99 -0.28 -20.18
C TYR A 95 -5.59 0.32 -20.31
N ILE A 96 -4.87 0.35 -19.20
CA ILE A 96 -3.49 0.84 -19.11
C ILE A 96 -2.56 -0.37 -19.23
N ASN A 97 -1.58 -0.30 -20.12
CA ASN A 97 -0.58 -1.36 -20.23
C ASN A 97 0.38 -1.30 -19.02
N VAL A 98 0.26 -2.26 -18.13
CA VAL A 98 1.03 -2.36 -16.88
C VAL A 98 1.91 -3.60 -16.84
N LYS A 99 3.04 -3.50 -16.13
CA LYS A 99 3.82 -4.67 -15.75
C LYS A 99 3.24 -5.22 -14.44
N GLN A 100 2.58 -6.37 -14.52
CA GLN A 100 2.14 -7.10 -13.35
C GLN A 100 3.26 -8.02 -12.87
N ASN A 101 3.69 -7.85 -11.62
CA ASN A 101 4.61 -8.74 -10.93
C ASN A 101 4.44 -8.55 -9.42
N GLY A 102 3.96 -9.55 -8.70
CA GLY A 102 3.71 -9.44 -7.26
C GLY A 102 2.70 -8.34 -6.92
N GLU A 103 3.17 -7.27 -6.28
CA GLU A 103 2.35 -6.12 -5.89
C GLU A 103 2.18 -5.07 -7.01
N ALA A 104 3.02 -5.12 -8.02
CA ALA A 104 3.07 -4.17 -9.13
C ALA A 104 1.84 -4.24 -10.06
N GLY A 105 1.55 -3.15 -10.75
CA GLY A 105 0.43 -3.04 -11.69
C GLY A 105 -0.12 -1.63 -11.82
N LEU A 106 -1.43 -1.48 -12.00
CA LEU A 106 -2.13 -0.21 -11.89
C LEU A 106 -2.59 -0.03 -10.43
N LEU A 107 -2.02 0.96 -9.74
CA LEU A 107 -2.17 1.11 -8.29
C LEU A 107 -3.04 2.32 -7.96
N GLY A 108 -2.46 3.41 -7.48
CA GLY A 108 -3.16 4.59 -7.01
C GLY A 108 -3.97 5.32 -8.09
N LEU A 109 -5.04 5.95 -7.65
CA LEU A 109 -5.87 6.87 -8.43
C LEU A 109 -6.23 8.06 -7.56
N ALA A 110 -6.25 9.26 -8.14
CA ALA A 110 -6.78 10.47 -7.51
C ALA A 110 -7.45 11.36 -8.56
N LEU A 111 -8.64 11.86 -8.29
CA LEU A 111 -9.29 12.87 -9.09
C LEU A 111 -8.68 14.26 -8.77
N HIS A 112 -8.55 15.10 -9.78
CA HIS A 112 -8.13 16.49 -9.58
C HIS A 112 -9.16 17.21 -8.69
N PRO A 113 -8.78 18.11 -7.76
CA PRO A 113 -9.73 18.84 -6.93
C PRO A 113 -10.82 19.59 -7.70
N ASN A 114 -10.50 20.07 -8.91
CA ASN A 114 -11.46 20.70 -9.82
C ASN A 114 -11.93 19.74 -10.93
N PHE A 115 -12.15 18.47 -10.61
CA PHE A 115 -12.54 17.43 -11.59
C PHE A 115 -13.84 17.80 -12.33
N ALA A 116 -14.79 18.43 -11.65
CA ALA A 116 -16.04 18.89 -12.27
C ALA A 116 -15.83 19.82 -13.49
N GLU A 117 -14.73 20.57 -13.52
CA GLU A 117 -14.42 21.55 -14.56
C GLU A 117 -13.44 21.00 -15.60
N ASN A 118 -12.40 20.29 -15.13
CA ASN A 118 -11.27 19.91 -15.97
C ASN A 118 -11.25 18.44 -16.39
N HIS A 119 -12.02 17.58 -15.69
CA HIS A 119 -12.11 16.15 -15.92
C HIS A 119 -10.74 15.42 -15.86
N LEU A 120 -9.80 15.94 -15.04
CA LEU A 120 -8.48 15.37 -14.88
C LEU A 120 -8.45 14.38 -13.71
N LEU A 121 -7.80 13.24 -13.94
CA LEU A 121 -7.47 12.25 -12.90
C LEU A 121 -6.02 11.81 -13.05
N TYR A 122 -5.48 11.24 -12.00
CA TYR A 122 -4.09 10.80 -11.94
C TYR A 122 -4.05 9.33 -11.57
N ILE A 123 -3.09 8.60 -12.15
CA ILE A 123 -2.87 7.18 -11.85
C ILE A 123 -1.40 6.91 -11.60
N TYR A 124 -1.12 5.92 -10.73
CA TYR A 124 0.20 5.36 -10.49
C TYR A 124 0.29 3.99 -11.17
N GLN A 125 1.24 3.82 -12.06
CA GLN A 125 1.36 2.61 -12.87
C GLN A 125 2.79 2.06 -12.84
N THR A 126 2.91 0.73 -12.78
CA THR A 126 4.17 0.02 -12.99
C THR A 126 4.36 -0.35 -14.46
N TYR A 127 5.57 -0.14 -14.98
CA TYR A 127 5.95 -0.50 -16.34
C TYR A 127 7.38 -1.05 -16.38
N THR A 128 7.82 -1.54 -17.54
CA THR A 128 9.21 -1.95 -17.81
C THR A 128 9.71 -1.26 -19.07
N ASN A 129 10.98 -0.87 -19.05
CA ASN A 129 11.67 -0.28 -20.22
C ASN A 129 12.76 -1.22 -20.78
N GLY A 130 12.76 -2.50 -20.36
CA GLY A 130 13.76 -3.50 -20.78
C GLY A 130 15.00 -3.57 -19.85
N SER A 131 15.28 -2.53 -19.05
CA SER A 131 16.38 -2.55 -18.08
C SER A 131 15.93 -2.82 -16.65
N GLY A 132 14.62 -2.80 -16.37
CA GLY A 132 14.05 -3.03 -15.05
C GLY A 132 12.58 -2.64 -14.96
N GLY A 133 12.03 -2.81 -13.75
CA GLY A 133 10.72 -2.30 -13.39
C GLY A 133 10.80 -0.86 -12.88
N PHE A 134 9.86 -0.05 -13.30
CA PHE A 134 9.72 1.33 -12.86
C PHE A 134 8.25 1.65 -12.63
N ASN A 135 8.02 2.65 -11.77
CA ASN A 135 6.72 3.26 -11.59
C ASN A 135 6.72 4.68 -12.15
N LYS A 136 5.56 5.12 -12.59
CA LYS A 136 5.31 6.49 -13.03
C LYS A 136 3.91 6.95 -12.66
N VAL A 137 3.72 8.27 -12.66
CA VAL A 137 2.39 8.87 -12.51
C VAL A 137 2.01 9.53 -13.81
N LEU A 138 0.80 9.24 -14.27
CA LEU A 138 0.18 9.88 -15.43
C LEU A 138 -1.00 10.73 -14.98
N GLN A 139 -1.16 11.90 -15.58
CA GLN A 139 -2.41 12.66 -15.62
C GLN A 139 -3.21 12.18 -16.83
N LEU A 140 -4.48 11.91 -16.63
CA LEU A 140 -5.41 11.46 -17.66
C LEU A 140 -6.57 12.44 -17.74
N LYS A 141 -7.17 12.56 -18.94
CA LYS A 141 -8.38 13.35 -19.15
C LYS A 141 -9.55 12.45 -19.50
N GLU A 142 -10.60 12.56 -18.72
CA GLU A 142 -11.86 11.84 -18.94
C GLU A 142 -12.82 12.66 -19.82
N LYS A 143 -13.54 11.99 -20.70
CA LYS A 143 -14.71 12.51 -21.41
C LYS A 143 -15.69 11.37 -21.72
N ASN A 144 -16.94 11.55 -21.33
CA ASN A 144 -18.02 10.56 -21.60
C ASN A 144 -17.67 9.13 -21.13
N ASN A 145 -17.14 8.99 -19.92
CA ASN A 145 -16.69 7.74 -19.29
C ASN A 145 -15.55 7.03 -20.04
N LYS A 146 -14.76 7.76 -20.84
CA LYS A 146 -13.56 7.24 -21.50
C LYS A 146 -12.36 8.15 -21.25
N ILE A 147 -11.19 7.57 -21.17
CA ILE A 147 -9.94 8.32 -21.13
C ILE A 147 -9.54 8.69 -22.56
N ILE A 148 -9.34 9.98 -22.81
CA ILE A 148 -9.08 10.51 -24.16
C ILE A 148 -7.67 11.10 -24.31
N GLU A 149 -6.99 11.46 -23.22
CA GLU A 149 -5.65 12.03 -23.23
C GLU A 149 -4.84 11.52 -22.05
N SER A 150 -3.52 11.47 -22.19
CA SER A 150 -2.59 11.16 -21.10
C SER A 150 -1.36 12.06 -21.18
N LYS A 151 -0.85 12.49 -20.01
CA LYS A 151 0.36 13.29 -19.85
C LYS A 151 1.22 12.69 -18.73
N LEU A 152 2.54 12.62 -18.94
CA LEU A 152 3.48 12.20 -17.90
C LEU A 152 3.62 13.29 -16.82
N ILE A 153 3.54 12.90 -15.56
CA ILE A 153 3.76 13.76 -14.39
C ILE A 153 5.14 13.50 -13.77
N ILE A 154 5.45 12.26 -13.48
CA ILE A 154 6.77 11.87 -12.98
C ILE A 154 7.06 10.44 -13.42
N ASP A 155 8.33 10.15 -13.65
CA ASP A 155 8.82 8.85 -14.14
C ASP A 155 10.08 8.41 -13.38
N GLY A 156 10.52 7.18 -13.64
CA GLY A 156 11.78 6.66 -13.12
C GLY A 156 11.75 6.32 -11.62
N ILE A 157 10.56 6.16 -11.02
CA ILE A 157 10.45 5.66 -9.66
C ILE A 157 10.78 4.16 -9.69
N PRO A 158 11.79 3.68 -8.93
CA PRO A 158 12.13 2.26 -8.90
C PRO A 158 10.93 1.39 -8.53
N ALA A 159 10.80 0.21 -9.16
CA ALA A 159 9.74 -0.77 -8.91
C ALA A 159 10.32 -2.17 -8.76
N ALA A 160 9.61 -3.03 -8.01
CA ALA A 160 9.97 -4.43 -7.81
C ALA A 160 8.71 -5.33 -7.80
N ASP A 161 8.85 -6.55 -7.31
CA ASP A 161 7.72 -7.44 -7.03
C ASP A 161 7.03 -7.13 -5.69
N ARG A 162 7.66 -6.29 -4.85
CA ARG A 162 7.17 -5.85 -3.54
C ARG A 162 7.59 -4.42 -3.26
N ASN A 163 6.86 -3.79 -2.35
CA ASN A 163 7.16 -2.46 -1.82
C ASN A 163 7.20 -1.40 -2.92
N ASP A 164 6.17 -1.34 -3.73
CA ASP A 164 6.03 -0.31 -4.77
C ASP A 164 5.37 0.98 -4.27
N GLY A 165 4.80 0.98 -3.05
CA GLY A 165 3.99 2.08 -2.55
C GLY A 165 2.73 2.23 -3.37
N GLY A 166 2.61 3.35 -4.07
CA GLY A 166 1.61 3.54 -5.12
C GLY A 166 0.42 4.41 -4.75
N ARG A 167 0.25 4.80 -3.49
CA ARG A 167 -0.83 5.72 -3.10
C ARG A 167 -0.55 7.12 -3.64
N ILE A 168 -1.52 7.69 -4.33
CA ILE A 168 -1.51 9.10 -4.71
C ILE A 168 -2.76 9.79 -4.20
N LYS A 169 -2.62 11.03 -3.76
CA LYS A 169 -3.75 11.85 -3.30
C LYS A 169 -3.43 13.34 -3.42
N PHE A 170 -4.46 14.15 -3.62
CA PHE A 170 -4.33 15.60 -3.49
C PHE A 170 -4.44 16.03 -2.03
N GLY A 171 -3.47 16.84 -1.61
CA GLY A 171 -3.52 17.48 -0.30
C GLY A 171 -4.45 18.70 -0.29
N PRO A 172 -4.78 19.22 0.91
CA PRO A 172 -5.61 20.41 1.04
C PRO A 172 -4.96 21.70 0.50
N ASP A 173 -3.68 21.63 0.13
CA ASP A 173 -2.90 22.68 -0.56
C ASP A 173 -3.00 22.59 -2.08
N GLY A 174 -3.79 21.64 -2.60
CA GLY A 174 -3.96 21.41 -4.04
C GLY A 174 -2.76 20.77 -4.74
N LYS A 175 -1.78 20.26 -3.99
CA LYS A 175 -0.62 19.54 -4.54
C LYS A 175 -0.89 18.04 -4.60
N LEU A 176 -0.26 17.38 -5.56
CA LEU A 176 -0.29 15.92 -5.69
C LEU A 176 0.81 15.31 -4.83
N TYR A 177 0.42 14.47 -3.86
CA TYR A 177 1.32 13.68 -3.05
C TYR A 177 1.35 12.25 -3.59
N ILE A 178 2.57 11.70 -3.67
CA ILE A 178 2.84 10.39 -4.27
C ILE A 178 3.68 9.59 -3.27
N ALA A 179 3.13 8.52 -2.76
CA ALA A 179 3.82 7.61 -1.86
C ALA A 179 4.50 6.51 -2.67
N THR A 180 5.81 6.34 -2.47
CA THR A 180 6.62 5.32 -3.12
C THR A 180 7.14 4.31 -2.12
N GLY A 181 7.36 3.07 -2.57
CA GLY A 181 8.04 2.06 -1.78
C GLY A 181 9.54 2.05 -2.02
N ASP A 182 10.26 1.25 -1.23
CA ASP A 182 11.71 1.07 -1.35
C ASP A 182 12.12 0.17 -2.54
N ALA A 183 11.14 -0.36 -3.28
CA ALA A 183 11.33 -1.28 -4.39
C ALA A 183 12.20 -2.49 -4.00
N ASN A 184 12.02 -3.02 -2.79
CA ASN A 184 12.79 -4.13 -2.22
C ASN A 184 14.31 -3.86 -2.18
N GLN A 185 14.69 -2.57 -2.14
CA GLN A 185 16.07 -2.05 -2.01
C GLN A 185 16.13 -1.05 -0.85
N PRO A 186 16.20 -1.53 0.39
CA PRO A 186 16.02 -0.72 1.60
C PRO A 186 16.88 0.54 1.66
N ASN A 187 18.13 0.46 1.19
CA ASN A 187 19.07 1.58 1.22
C ASN A 187 18.63 2.78 0.35
N LEU A 188 17.74 2.55 -0.65
CA LEU A 188 17.22 3.64 -1.47
C LEU A 188 16.35 4.62 -0.67
N ALA A 189 15.74 4.16 0.42
CA ALA A 189 14.93 5.00 1.28
C ALA A 189 15.71 6.18 1.88
N GLN A 190 17.01 5.98 2.18
CA GLN A 190 17.89 7.01 2.72
C GLN A 190 18.65 7.79 1.61
N ASN A 191 18.59 7.35 0.36
CA ASN A 191 19.29 8.01 -0.74
C ASN A 191 18.44 9.17 -1.30
N ALA A 192 18.92 10.41 -1.11
CA ALA A 192 18.27 11.63 -1.61
C ALA A 192 18.21 11.75 -3.15
N GLN A 193 18.98 10.95 -3.88
CA GLN A 193 18.97 10.91 -5.34
C GLN A 193 17.98 9.88 -5.90
N SER A 194 17.36 9.08 -5.03
CA SER A 194 16.35 8.06 -5.40
C SER A 194 14.95 8.56 -5.09
N LEU A 195 14.00 8.19 -5.94
CA LEU A 195 12.58 8.41 -5.70
C LEU A 195 11.91 7.26 -4.93
N ALA A 196 12.65 6.18 -4.62
CA ALA A 196 12.15 5.05 -3.85
C ALA A 196 12.16 5.33 -2.34
N GLY A 197 11.16 4.85 -1.61
CA GLY A 197 11.03 5.02 -0.17
C GLY A 197 10.82 6.49 0.25
N LYS A 198 9.92 7.17 -0.46
CA LYS A 198 9.63 8.61 -0.32
C LYS A 198 8.13 8.89 -0.29
N ILE A 199 7.79 10.03 0.26
CA ILE A 199 6.58 10.75 -0.15
C ILE A 199 7.04 11.92 -1.02
N LEU A 200 6.55 11.99 -2.25
CA LEU A 200 6.85 13.05 -3.20
C LEU A 200 5.70 14.06 -3.23
N ARG A 201 5.97 15.32 -3.55
CA ARG A 201 4.97 16.39 -3.67
C ARG A 201 5.24 17.21 -4.92
N LEU A 202 4.23 17.31 -5.79
CA LEU A 202 4.29 18.02 -7.06
C LEU A 202 3.07 18.94 -7.26
N ASN A 203 3.23 19.97 -8.07
CA ASN A 203 2.10 20.67 -8.65
C ASN A 203 1.34 19.75 -9.62
N PRO A 204 0.03 19.99 -9.86
CA PRO A 204 -0.75 19.18 -10.79
C PRO A 204 -0.19 19.17 -12.23
N ASP A 205 0.57 20.16 -12.61
CA ASP A 205 1.20 20.31 -13.93
C ASP A 205 2.56 19.61 -14.06
N SER A 206 3.04 18.93 -13.02
CA SER A 206 4.32 18.26 -12.86
C SER A 206 5.49 19.13 -12.36
N SER A 207 5.31 20.43 -12.24
CA SER A 207 6.36 21.30 -11.69
C SER A 207 6.58 21.03 -10.20
N ILE A 208 7.80 21.31 -9.73
CA ILE A 208 8.15 21.16 -8.32
C ILE A 208 7.70 22.41 -7.56
N PRO A 209 6.92 22.29 -6.47
CA PRO A 209 6.54 23.43 -5.63
C PRO A 209 7.78 24.14 -5.05
N ASN A 210 7.77 25.47 -5.08
CA ASN A 210 8.88 26.27 -4.54
C ASN A 210 9.03 26.15 -3.02
N ASP A 211 7.98 25.74 -2.34
CA ASP A 211 7.90 25.52 -0.91
C ASP A 211 8.14 24.05 -0.50
N ASN A 212 8.66 23.22 -1.40
CA ASN A 212 9.13 21.90 -1.04
C ASN A 212 10.34 21.99 -0.10
N PRO A 213 10.48 21.05 0.88
CA PRO A 213 11.54 21.12 1.90
C PRO A 213 12.96 21.00 1.30
N PHE A 214 13.08 20.38 0.14
CA PHE A 214 14.35 20.25 -0.59
C PHE A 214 14.26 21.02 -1.91
N PRO A 215 14.96 22.14 -2.06
CA PRO A 215 14.87 22.99 -3.26
C PRO A 215 15.14 22.21 -4.56
N GLY A 216 14.23 22.33 -5.51
CA GLY A 216 14.35 21.65 -6.81
C GLY A 216 14.13 20.14 -6.77
N SER A 217 13.69 19.57 -5.65
CA SER A 217 13.40 18.14 -5.48
C SER A 217 11.90 17.91 -5.26
N PRO A 218 11.31 16.85 -5.84
CA PRO A 218 9.95 16.46 -5.53
C PRO A 218 9.81 15.79 -4.15
N ILE A 219 10.90 15.46 -3.46
CA ILE A 219 10.89 14.76 -2.17
C ILE A 219 10.25 15.65 -1.10
N TYR A 220 9.22 15.15 -0.44
CA TYR A 220 8.56 15.79 0.69
C TYR A 220 9.00 15.19 2.04
N SER A 221 9.10 13.86 2.11
CA SER A 221 9.69 13.11 3.23
C SER A 221 10.40 11.86 2.72
N TYR A 222 11.25 11.24 3.53
CA TYR A 222 12.06 10.10 3.13
C TYR A 222 12.28 9.11 4.28
N GLY A 223 12.97 8.00 3.99
CA GLY A 223 13.17 6.95 4.97
C GLY A 223 11.91 6.10 5.18
N HIS A 224 11.13 5.90 4.13
CA HIS A 224 9.93 5.06 4.10
C HIS A 224 10.21 3.70 3.47
N ARG A 225 9.48 2.66 3.91
CA ARG A 225 9.58 1.32 3.35
C ARG A 225 8.52 1.07 2.28
N ASN A 226 7.23 1.15 2.63
CA ASN A 226 6.13 0.84 1.72
C ASN A 226 4.83 1.54 2.16
N VAL A 227 4.74 2.82 1.83
CA VAL A 227 3.58 3.65 2.16
C VAL A 227 2.42 3.34 1.21
N GLN A 228 1.26 2.90 1.75
CA GLN A 228 0.07 2.55 0.96
C GLN A 228 -1.18 3.37 1.27
N GLY A 229 -1.14 4.25 2.25
CA GLY A 229 -2.22 5.16 2.57
C GLY A 229 -1.75 6.57 2.88
N LEU A 230 -2.53 7.56 2.48
CA LEU A 230 -2.34 8.98 2.78
C LEU A 230 -3.70 9.58 3.16
N ALA A 231 -3.74 10.37 4.24
CA ALA A 231 -4.93 11.13 4.65
C ALA A 231 -4.54 12.42 5.34
N TRP A 232 -5.43 13.40 5.30
CA TRP A 232 -5.29 14.65 6.04
C TRP A 232 -6.40 14.78 7.06
N ASP A 233 -6.03 15.13 8.28
CA ASP A 233 -6.98 15.52 9.30
C ASP A 233 -7.76 16.76 8.81
N PRO A 234 -9.09 16.70 8.74
CA PRO A 234 -9.91 17.78 8.20
C PRO A 234 -9.85 19.07 9.04
N ILE A 235 -9.45 18.97 10.32
CA ILE A 235 -9.38 20.10 11.26
C ILE A 235 -7.98 20.69 11.28
N THR A 236 -6.96 19.87 11.57
CA THR A 236 -5.57 20.32 11.72
C THR A 236 -4.84 20.44 10.41
N ARG A 237 -5.34 19.81 9.34
CA ARG A 237 -4.73 19.68 8.01
C ARG A 237 -3.39 18.94 8.03
N GLN A 238 -3.05 18.28 9.11
CA GLN A 238 -1.88 17.44 9.23
C GLN A 238 -2.03 16.18 8.38
N MET A 239 -0.95 15.77 7.72
CA MET A 239 -0.91 14.59 6.88
C MET A 239 -0.50 13.36 7.68
N TYR A 240 -1.20 12.26 7.47
CA TYR A 240 -0.88 10.95 8.02
C TYR A 240 -0.67 9.94 6.89
N ALA A 241 0.23 8.99 7.14
CA ALA A 241 0.51 7.89 6.23
C ALA A 241 0.41 6.56 6.96
N SER A 242 -0.08 5.53 6.26
CA SER A 242 0.02 4.14 6.69
C SER A 242 1.13 3.44 5.93
N GLU A 243 1.92 2.64 6.61
CA GLU A 243 3.14 2.06 6.07
C GLU A 243 3.32 0.61 6.53
N HIS A 244 3.74 -0.27 5.60
CA HIS A 244 4.12 -1.63 5.94
C HIS A 244 5.54 -1.68 6.48
N GLY A 245 5.73 -2.20 7.67
CA GLY A 245 7.02 -2.55 8.24
C GLY A 245 7.62 -3.84 7.69
N ALA A 246 8.79 -4.25 8.18
CA ALA A 246 9.50 -5.42 7.67
C ALA A 246 8.86 -6.75 8.13
N GLU A 247 8.93 -7.08 9.41
CA GLU A 247 8.47 -8.37 9.96
C GLU A 247 7.43 -8.21 11.08
N GLY A 248 6.64 -7.20 11.02
CA GLY A 248 5.77 -6.68 12.05
C GLY A 248 5.84 -5.19 11.91
N ASN A 249 5.87 -4.38 12.87
CA ASN A 249 6.23 -2.96 12.86
C ASN A 249 5.55 -2.12 11.78
N ASP A 250 4.32 -2.47 11.38
CA ASP A 250 3.52 -1.60 10.52
C ASP A 250 3.17 -0.31 11.26
N GLU A 251 3.05 0.80 10.54
CA GLU A 251 3.03 2.12 11.14
C GLU A 251 1.89 3.01 10.64
N ILE A 252 1.45 3.92 11.52
CA ILE A 252 0.83 5.19 11.13
C ILE A 252 1.77 6.31 11.52
N ASN A 253 2.17 7.09 10.56
CA ASN A 253 3.10 8.19 10.68
C ASN A 253 2.39 9.53 10.52
N LEU A 254 2.70 10.51 11.39
CA LEU A 254 2.41 11.92 11.17
C LEU A 254 3.49 12.48 10.25
N ILE A 255 3.12 12.87 9.03
CA ILE A 255 4.08 13.27 8.01
C ILE A 255 4.42 14.76 8.10
N LYS A 256 5.72 15.04 8.22
CA LYS A 256 6.30 16.38 8.28
C LYS A 256 7.18 16.66 7.07
N PRO A 257 7.20 17.89 6.53
CA PRO A 257 8.08 18.24 5.43
C PRO A 257 9.56 18.09 5.82
N GLY A 258 10.35 17.44 4.96
CA GLY A 258 11.79 17.24 5.13
C GLY A 258 12.18 16.16 6.15
N ALA A 259 11.23 15.53 6.81
CA ALA A 259 11.50 14.57 7.86
C ALA A 259 11.96 13.20 7.33
N ASN A 260 12.79 12.52 8.14
CA ASN A 260 13.26 11.15 7.91
C ASN A 260 12.56 10.17 8.86
N TYR A 261 11.96 9.12 8.32
CA TYR A 261 11.20 8.10 9.05
C TYR A 261 12.01 6.84 9.37
N GLY A 262 13.31 6.85 9.12
CA GLY A 262 14.28 5.91 9.68
C GLY A 262 14.54 4.65 8.88
N TRP A 263 13.63 4.18 8.03
CA TRP A 263 13.85 2.95 7.27
C TRP A 263 15.09 3.02 6.38
N PRO A 264 15.97 2.01 6.33
CA PRO A 264 15.93 0.72 7.04
C PRO A 264 16.70 0.69 8.37
N ILE A 265 17.06 1.83 8.93
CA ILE A 265 17.93 1.94 10.10
C ILE A 265 17.15 1.73 11.39
N GLU A 266 15.97 2.34 11.49
CA GLU A 266 15.03 2.23 12.61
C GLU A 266 13.60 2.11 12.07
N GLU A 267 12.73 1.54 12.87
CA GLU A 267 11.29 1.40 12.64
C GLU A 267 10.54 1.88 13.90
N CYS A 268 9.49 1.23 14.30
CA CYS A 268 8.60 1.55 15.42
C CYS A 268 9.26 2.12 16.69
N ASN A 269 10.46 1.69 17.02
CA ASN A 269 11.20 2.15 18.22
C ASN A 269 12.24 3.22 17.89
N ALA A 270 12.02 4.02 16.84
CA ALA A 270 12.93 5.04 16.40
C ALA A 270 13.35 5.99 17.55
N GLU A 271 14.66 6.25 17.69
CA GLU A 271 15.23 7.19 18.65
C GLU A 271 15.82 8.41 17.96
N LYS A 272 16.35 8.23 16.75
CA LYS A 272 17.05 9.26 15.97
C LYS A 272 16.20 9.86 14.85
N PHE A 273 15.08 9.20 14.52
CA PHE A 273 14.20 9.56 13.41
C PHE A 273 12.80 9.89 13.93
N GLU A 274 11.91 10.28 13.02
CA GLU A 274 10.50 10.52 13.37
C GLU A 274 9.84 9.22 13.85
N LYS A 275 9.16 9.30 14.98
CA LYS A 275 8.47 8.16 15.57
C LYS A 275 7.08 8.02 14.97
N PRO A 276 6.63 6.79 14.69
CA PRO A 276 5.23 6.56 14.34
C PRO A 276 4.29 6.92 15.50
N ILE A 277 3.08 7.37 15.13
CA ILE A 277 2.00 7.61 16.11
C ILE A 277 1.40 6.29 16.59
N VAL A 278 1.26 5.33 15.67
CA VAL A 278 0.78 3.98 15.98
C VAL A 278 1.70 2.96 15.34
N CYS A 279 2.02 1.93 16.10
CA CYS A 279 2.78 0.78 15.64
C CYS A 279 1.96 -0.49 15.82
N PHE A 280 1.93 -1.34 14.79
CA PHE A 280 1.20 -2.61 14.80
C PHE A 280 2.17 -3.79 14.82
N ASN A 281 2.15 -4.53 15.91
CA ASN A 281 2.87 -5.78 16.05
C ASN A 281 1.96 -6.79 16.76
N PRO A 282 1.52 -7.87 16.10
CA PRO A 282 1.89 -8.33 14.75
C PRO A 282 1.38 -7.42 13.61
N ALA A 283 2.02 -7.53 12.44
CA ALA A 283 1.67 -6.79 11.24
C ALA A 283 0.23 -7.04 10.79
N ILE A 284 -0.43 -5.97 10.35
CA ILE A 284 -1.79 -5.99 9.80
C ILE A 284 -1.83 -5.66 8.30
N ALA A 285 -0.69 -5.24 7.72
CA ALA A 285 -0.54 -4.73 6.37
C ALA A 285 -1.55 -3.58 6.08
N PRO A 286 -1.35 -2.40 6.71
CA PRO A 286 -2.23 -1.25 6.57
C PRO A 286 -2.11 -0.66 5.17
N SER A 287 -3.23 -0.43 4.48
CA SER A 287 -3.24 0.11 3.14
C SER A 287 -3.98 1.46 3.12
N GLY A 288 -5.08 1.61 2.38
CA GLY A 288 -5.78 2.89 2.35
C GLY A 288 -6.21 3.40 3.72
N ILE A 289 -6.11 4.71 3.93
CA ILE A 289 -6.60 5.40 5.11
C ILE A 289 -7.43 6.63 4.72
N THR A 290 -8.40 6.98 5.54
CA THR A 290 -9.13 8.24 5.47
C THR A 290 -9.54 8.70 6.86
N PHE A 291 -9.79 10.00 7.04
CA PHE A 291 -10.47 10.49 8.24
C PHE A 291 -11.98 10.40 8.04
N ALA A 292 -12.70 9.96 9.06
CA ALA A 292 -14.13 10.13 9.15
C ALA A 292 -14.42 11.60 9.49
N SER A 293 -14.75 12.40 8.47
CA SER A 293 -15.00 13.84 8.63
C SER A 293 -16.44 14.12 9.06
N LEU A 294 -17.36 13.24 8.69
CA LEU A 294 -18.77 13.29 9.03
C LEU A 294 -19.10 12.24 10.10
N ASP A 295 -20.09 12.52 10.95
CA ASP A 295 -20.46 11.63 12.06
C ASP A 295 -21.52 10.58 11.65
N ARG A 296 -21.52 10.16 10.38
CA ARG A 296 -22.53 9.21 9.92
C ARG A 296 -22.37 7.82 10.53
N LEU A 297 -21.12 7.39 10.74
CA LEU A 297 -20.84 6.08 11.35
C LEU A 297 -20.49 6.15 12.84
N GLY A 298 -20.49 7.35 13.45
CA GLY A 298 -20.11 7.53 14.85
C GLY A 298 -18.61 7.53 15.11
N TYR A 299 -17.79 7.84 14.07
CA TYR A 299 -16.33 7.82 14.15
C TYR A 299 -15.70 9.17 13.77
N LYS A 300 -16.44 10.26 13.91
CA LYS A 300 -15.97 11.59 13.50
C LYS A 300 -14.63 11.97 14.13
N GLY A 301 -13.66 12.31 13.27
CA GLY A 301 -12.30 12.70 13.66
C GLY A 301 -11.34 11.51 13.81
N GLU A 302 -11.84 10.28 13.75
CA GLU A 302 -11.00 9.08 13.82
C GLU A 302 -10.48 8.67 12.42
N ILE A 303 -9.36 7.95 12.37
CA ILE A 303 -8.85 7.35 11.13
C ILE A 303 -9.58 6.04 10.87
N LEU A 304 -10.10 5.88 9.65
CA LEU A 304 -10.51 4.60 9.09
C LEU A 304 -9.33 4.03 8.32
N LEU A 305 -8.92 2.80 8.65
CA LEU A 305 -7.75 2.13 8.10
C LEU A 305 -8.13 0.77 7.52
N ALA A 306 -7.86 0.61 6.23
CA ALA A 306 -8.00 -0.66 5.52
C ALA A 306 -6.80 -1.57 5.82
N ALA A 307 -7.04 -2.76 6.39
CA ALA A 307 -6.01 -3.71 6.76
C ALA A 307 -6.10 -4.96 5.89
N LEU A 308 -5.03 -5.23 5.14
CA LEU A 308 -4.96 -6.38 4.23
C LEU A 308 -4.77 -7.69 4.99
N ARG A 309 -3.70 -7.81 5.76
CA ARG A 309 -3.42 -9.01 6.57
C ARG A 309 -4.32 -9.09 7.79
N GLY A 310 -4.74 -7.94 8.30
CA GLY A 310 -5.69 -7.86 9.41
C GLY A 310 -7.12 -8.22 9.03
N GLU A 311 -7.44 -8.25 7.72
CA GLU A 311 -8.77 -8.56 7.16
C GLU A 311 -9.91 -7.73 7.78
N GLN A 312 -9.66 -6.44 7.99
CA GLN A 312 -10.58 -5.54 8.71
C GLN A 312 -10.54 -4.12 8.15
N LEU A 313 -11.64 -3.40 8.32
CA LEU A 313 -11.61 -1.95 8.43
C LEU A 313 -11.47 -1.60 9.91
N ARG A 314 -10.36 -0.96 10.27
CA ARG A 314 -10.10 -0.48 11.64
C ARG A 314 -10.45 0.99 11.79
N VAL A 315 -10.84 1.34 13.00
CA VAL A 315 -11.06 2.72 13.43
C VAL A 315 -10.02 3.02 14.48
N ILE A 316 -9.32 4.13 14.34
CA ILE A 316 -8.20 4.49 15.22
C ILE A 316 -8.40 5.92 15.71
N ASP A 317 -8.57 6.06 17.01
CA ASP A 317 -8.52 7.33 17.71
C ASP A 317 -7.05 7.71 17.96
N LEU A 318 -6.59 8.76 17.31
CA LEU A 318 -5.20 9.22 17.41
C LEU A 318 -4.84 9.83 18.78
N GLN A 319 -5.82 10.24 19.58
CA GLN A 319 -5.56 10.83 20.89
C GLN A 319 -5.43 9.76 21.98
N SER A 320 -6.35 8.82 21.99
CA SER A 320 -6.39 7.75 23.00
C SER A 320 -5.63 6.50 22.56
N HIS A 321 -5.26 6.40 21.28
CA HIS A 321 -4.71 5.20 20.61
C HIS A 321 -5.64 3.97 20.69
N VAL A 322 -6.92 4.18 21.02
CA VAL A 322 -7.93 3.12 21.03
C VAL A 322 -8.23 2.68 19.61
N GLN A 323 -8.28 1.37 19.41
CA GLN A 323 -8.59 0.77 18.11
C GLN A 323 -9.86 -0.04 18.21
N LYS A 324 -10.73 0.10 17.20
CA LYS A 324 -11.98 -0.66 17.05
C LYS A 324 -12.03 -1.30 15.67
N THR A 325 -12.90 -2.26 15.49
CA THR A 325 -13.17 -2.87 14.16
C THR A 325 -14.52 -2.36 13.66
N ALA A 326 -14.53 -1.74 12.48
CA ALA A 326 -15.75 -1.27 11.83
C ALA A 326 -16.31 -2.30 10.84
N LEU A 327 -15.44 -3.11 10.21
CA LEU A 327 -15.85 -4.14 9.24
C LEU A 327 -14.92 -5.34 9.35
N THR A 328 -15.49 -6.55 9.26
CA THR A 328 -14.78 -7.84 9.14
C THR A 328 -15.61 -8.82 8.31
N GLY A 329 -15.04 -9.97 7.94
CA GLY A 329 -15.74 -11.03 7.22
C GLY A 329 -15.72 -10.90 5.69
N TYR A 330 -15.07 -9.86 5.15
CA TYR A 330 -14.90 -9.65 3.70
C TYR A 330 -13.45 -9.89 3.24
N GLY A 331 -12.60 -10.45 4.11
CA GLY A 331 -11.19 -10.69 3.86
C GLY A 331 -10.35 -9.43 3.85
N ARG A 332 -9.38 -9.38 2.95
CA ARG A 332 -8.36 -8.36 2.83
C ARG A 332 -8.98 -7.04 2.36
N ILE A 333 -8.97 -6.02 3.19
CA ILE A 333 -9.47 -4.68 2.86
C ILE A 333 -8.30 -3.83 2.35
N ARG A 334 -8.45 -3.25 1.14
CA ARG A 334 -7.35 -2.54 0.44
C ARG A 334 -7.46 -1.03 0.53
N ASP A 335 -8.63 -0.48 0.28
CA ASP A 335 -8.81 0.97 0.27
C ASP A 335 -10.07 1.38 1.01
N VAL A 336 -10.11 2.61 1.48
CA VAL A 336 -11.23 3.20 2.18
C VAL A 336 -11.35 4.68 1.85
N ILE A 337 -12.57 5.14 1.57
CA ILE A 337 -12.88 6.55 1.37
C ILE A 337 -14.22 6.90 2.01
N GLU A 338 -14.32 8.09 2.59
CA GLU A 338 -15.59 8.67 3.01
C GLU A 338 -16.19 9.50 1.87
N ALA A 339 -17.43 9.21 1.52
CA ALA A 339 -18.18 9.95 0.53
C ALA A 339 -18.74 11.27 1.09
N PRO A 340 -19.11 12.24 0.23
CA PRO A 340 -19.71 13.50 0.67
C PRO A 340 -20.99 13.36 1.49
N ASP A 341 -21.71 12.24 1.37
CA ASP A 341 -22.88 11.91 2.16
C ASP A 341 -22.56 11.23 3.50
N GLY A 342 -21.27 11.04 3.80
CA GLY A 342 -20.77 10.36 5.01
C GLY A 342 -20.84 8.84 4.96
N SER A 343 -21.31 8.22 3.87
CA SER A 343 -21.13 6.79 3.68
C SER A 343 -19.66 6.46 3.42
N VAL A 344 -19.24 5.26 3.80
CA VAL A 344 -17.86 4.81 3.61
C VAL A 344 -17.82 3.72 2.56
N TYR A 345 -16.93 3.87 1.60
CA TYR A 345 -16.67 2.83 0.61
C TYR A 345 -15.33 2.16 0.90
N VAL A 346 -15.30 0.84 0.73
CA VAL A 346 -14.08 0.03 0.85
C VAL A 346 -13.93 -0.90 -0.34
N THR A 347 -12.67 -1.21 -0.69
CA THR A 347 -12.36 -2.25 -1.68
C THR A 347 -11.76 -3.46 -1.00
N THR A 348 -12.05 -4.67 -1.51
CA THR A 348 -11.37 -5.90 -1.10
C THR A 348 -10.19 -6.23 -2.02
N SER A 349 -9.33 -7.15 -1.60
CA SER A 349 -8.12 -7.56 -2.32
C SER A 349 -7.81 -9.04 -2.08
N ASN A 350 -8.81 -9.89 -2.25
CA ASN A 350 -8.69 -11.32 -1.97
C ASN A 350 -8.02 -12.09 -3.12
N LYS A 351 -8.08 -11.52 -4.36
CA LYS A 351 -7.41 -12.04 -5.55
C LYS A 351 -5.95 -11.58 -5.70
N ASP A 352 -5.36 -10.93 -4.69
CA ASP A 352 -3.99 -10.39 -4.78
C ASP A 352 -2.87 -11.45 -4.67
N GLY A 353 -3.24 -12.72 -4.55
CA GLY A 353 -2.33 -13.85 -4.42
C GLY A 353 -1.94 -14.19 -2.98
N ARG A 354 -2.51 -13.51 -1.98
CA ARG A 354 -2.21 -13.69 -0.55
C ARG A 354 -3.42 -14.14 0.27
N ALA A 355 -4.54 -14.45 -0.38
CA ALA A 355 -5.74 -15.04 0.19
C ALA A 355 -6.31 -16.08 -0.74
N ILE A 356 -7.26 -16.87 -0.24
CA ILE A 356 -8.10 -17.73 -1.08
C ILE A 356 -9.36 -16.93 -1.40
N PRO A 357 -9.56 -16.48 -2.67
CA PRO A 357 -10.73 -15.71 -3.03
C PRO A 357 -12.00 -16.57 -2.99
N GLU A 358 -13.10 -15.96 -2.59
CA GLU A 358 -14.43 -16.56 -2.71
C GLU A 358 -15.01 -16.31 -4.11
N GLN A 359 -16.10 -17.01 -4.42
CA GLN A 359 -16.90 -16.69 -5.59
C GLN A 359 -17.40 -15.23 -5.48
N ALA A 360 -17.29 -14.46 -6.54
CA ALA A 360 -17.62 -13.04 -6.62
C ALA A 360 -16.65 -12.07 -5.89
N ASP A 361 -15.47 -12.51 -5.44
CA ASP A 361 -14.38 -11.59 -5.09
C ASP A 361 -13.78 -10.97 -6.38
N ASP A 362 -13.10 -9.82 -6.36
CA ASP A 362 -13.10 -8.85 -5.25
C ASP A 362 -14.33 -7.93 -5.33
N LYS A 363 -14.53 -7.10 -4.29
CA LYS A 363 -15.75 -6.30 -4.14
C LYS A 363 -15.44 -4.84 -3.82
N ILE A 364 -16.39 -3.97 -4.16
CA ILE A 364 -16.55 -2.64 -3.57
C ILE A 364 -17.79 -2.68 -2.69
N LEU A 365 -17.61 -2.31 -1.42
CA LEU A 365 -18.66 -2.29 -0.42
C LEU A 365 -18.97 -0.84 -0.03
N LYS A 366 -20.25 -0.53 0.18
CA LYS A 366 -20.72 0.70 0.80
C LYS A 366 -21.19 0.38 2.21
N ILE A 367 -20.65 1.10 3.20
CA ILE A 367 -21.03 1.00 4.60
C ILE A 367 -21.87 2.21 4.96
N ASN A 368 -23.09 1.97 5.38
CA ASN A 368 -24.00 2.96 5.90
C ASN A 368 -24.21 2.71 7.40
N LYS A 369 -24.67 3.73 8.12
CA LYS A 369 -25.10 3.51 9.52
C LYS A 369 -26.23 2.46 9.54
N PRO A 370 -26.19 1.49 10.49
CA PRO A 370 -27.29 0.57 10.72
C PRO A 370 -28.61 1.27 11.03
#